data_7f1e6892598416b3d9348687178d7cb2
#
_entry.id   7f1e6892598416b3d9348687178d7cb2
#
_cell.length_a   1.000
_cell.length_b   1.000
_cell.length_c   1.000
_cell.angle_alpha   90.00
_cell.angle_beta   90.00
_cell.angle_gamma   90.00
#
_symmetry.space_group_name_H-M   'P 1'
#
loop_
_entity.id
_entity.type
_entity.pdbx_description
1 polymer ?
#
loop_
_entity_poly.entity_id
_entity_poly.type
_entity_poly.pdbx_seq_one_letter_code
_entity_poly.pdbx_strand_id
1 'polypeptide(L)'
;MFFGLETTSSVFCSMNPMIARWISPGLFPWVLGGLAGLAWWLSFPPHDFLPLSWVALIPLLWVVDHTRRPLPVIFGAACLAFGLSTWWVYRAALIGAVAGVVANALYLTLAVMFYAWLQKAGSLATDKKVWLQWLAWVSPWLAMEYVHQRIDLDFPWMLLGHAPANHPWWIQYYEWTGVAGGSLWILSVNFWLYQTVMQRRQAKLWAALWLLIPAAVSVGLYQFRENTKFRENTQEPSIRVLAVQPNLDPYRVKFEPSTYAEQMRIFLKCTDSLEGTGLVVWPETALPDYWVLGDGAPKNPWLDTLQNYVRNRPGLALMTGASVVQLHGQRSGSPTYTFYNSALGLGSVDSSEPPNMNSTPALYHKSKLVIGVEKLPYPMVFNAIARWISVDLGGMTGQLGTQAERTPLMMGWISKDPFAQGRSERIPLKVAPMICYESIFGAYCGGFVNNGANLLAVMTNDGWWGETDGHRQHLAYARLRCIEQRRSMIRSANTGISALIDHRGEFVDTLGWGRRGVVQGRLQLRNEPTLYAKYGDVLGRLSCVFTVLFGLLYGVRALMKNRA
;
A
#
# COMPACT_ATOMS: atom_id res chain seq x y z
N MET A 1 -44.38 28.73 0.41
CA MET A 1 -43.87 29.87 1.17
C MET A 1 -42.40 30.01 0.85
N PHE A 2 -42.03 31.13 0.24
CA PHE A 2 -40.73 31.47 -0.25
C PHE A 2 -39.74 31.72 0.93
N PHE A 3 -38.69 31.00 1.04
CA PHE A 3 -37.51 31.40 1.84
C PHE A 3 -36.27 31.41 0.95
N GLY A 4 -35.85 32.60 0.62
CA GLY A 4 -34.55 33.21 0.77
C GLY A 4 -33.52 32.84 -0.31
N LEU A 5 -33.54 33.56 -1.43
CA LEU A 5 -32.49 33.58 -2.49
C LEU A 5 -31.25 34.42 -2.09
N GLU A 6 -30.99 34.69 -0.80
CA GLU A 6 -29.99 35.70 -0.40
C GLU A 6 -28.61 35.16 0.08
N THR A 7 -28.40 33.83 0.21
CA THR A 7 -27.18 33.37 0.91
C THR A 7 -25.96 33.16 0.02
N THR A 8 -26.10 33.04 -1.29
CA THR A 8 -24.93 32.87 -2.20
C THR A 8 -24.33 34.19 -2.67
N SER A 9 -25.11 35.27 -2.75
CA SER A 9 -24.62 36.59 -3.19
C SER A 9 -23.90 37.36 -2.08
N SER A 10 -24.27 37.20 -0.81
CA SER A 10 -23.68 37.95 0.29
C SER A 10 -22.28 37.47 0.69
N VAL A 11 -22.01 36.15 0.63
CA VAL A 11 -20.66 35.58 0.88
C VAL A 11 -19.71 35.90 -0.28
N PHE A 12 -20.22 35.94 -1.52
CA PHE A 12 -19.44 36.31 -2.68
C PHE A 12 -19.05 37.81 -2.65
N CYS A 13 -19.90 38.69 -2.07
CA CYS A 13 -19.61 40.11 -1.90
C CYS A 13 -18.54 40.41 -0.82
N SER A 14 -18.32 39.49 0.14
CA SER A 14 -17.28 39.66 1.16
C SER A 14 -15.90 39.11 0.70
N MET A 15 -15.83 38.36 -0.38
CA MET A 15 -14.58 37.97 -1.03
C MET A 15 -14.10 39.14 -1.94
N ASN A 16 -12.78 39.42 -1.88
CA ASN A 16 -12.09 40.47 -2.60
C ASN A 16 -12.71 40.73 -3.99
N PRO A 17 -13.21 41.95 -4.26
CA PRO A 17 -13.96 42.32 -5.48
C PRO A 17 -13.16 42.06 -6.79
N MET A 18 -11.86 41.86 -6.70
CA MET A 18 -11.03 41.48 -7.84
C MET A 18 -11.32 40.07 -8.36
N ILE A 19 -11.60 39.08 -7.48
CA ILE A 19 -11.88 37.68 -7.88
C ILE A 19 -13.28 37.56 -8.48
N ALA A 20 -14.25 38.29 -7.92
CA ALA A 20 -15.64 38.31 -8.41
C ALA A 20 -15.79 38.89 -9.84
N ARG A 21 -14.80 39.64 -10.36
CA ARG A 21 -14.80 40.16 -11.73
C ARG A 21 -14.47 39.11 -12.80
N TRP A 22 -13.78 38.03 -12.43
CA TRP A 22 -13.24 37.08 -13.41
C TRP A 22 -13.94 35.71 -13.44
N ILE A 23 -14.71 35.36 -12.40
CA ILE A 23 -15.33 34.02 -12.30
C ILE A 23 -16.83 34.20 -12.01
N SER A 24 -17.70 33.64 -12.85
CA SER A 24 -19.14 33.64 -12.59
C SER A 24 -19.47 32.85 -11.32
N PRO A 25 -20.50 33.23 -10.54
CA PRO A 25 -20.90 32.52 -9.32
C PRO A 25 -21.19 31.04 -9.51
N GLY A 26 -21.66 30.64 -10.70
CA GLY A 26 -21.89 29.25 -11.04
C GLY A 26 -20.63 28.45 -11.33
N LEU A 27 -19.57 29.09 -11.81
CA LEU A 27 -18.29 28.44 -12.13
C LEU A 27 -17.35 28.33 -10.90
N PHE A 28 -17.51 29.20 -9.92
CA PHE A 28 -16.62 29.28 -8.77
C PHE A 28 -16.46 27.96 -7.98
N PRO A 29 -17.53 27.20 -7.68
CA PRO A 29 -17.39 25.90 -7.04
C PRO A 29 -16.55 24.91 -7.86
N TRP A 30 -16.64 24.92 -9.18
CA TRP A 30 -15.87 24.06 -10.07
C TRP A 30 -14.39 24.43 -10.09
N VAL A 31 -14.07 25.73 -10.03
CA VAL A 31 -12.68 26.20 -9.88
C VAL A 31 -12.10 25.70 -8.55
N LEU A 32 -12.86 25.81 -7.46
CA LEU A 32 -12.45 25.27 -6.16
C LEU A 32 -12.25 23.77 -6.18
N GLY A 33 -13.15 23.02 -6.83
CA GLY A 33 -13.01 21.58 -7.03
C GLY A 33 -11.75 21.22 -7.83
N GLY A 34 -11.48 21.96 -8.91
CA GLY A 34 -10.27 21.77 -9.71
C GLY A 34 -8.99 22.04 -8.91
N LEU A 35 -8.95 23.13 -8.13
CA LEU A 35 -7.81 23.45 -7.25
C LEU A 35 -7.61 22.38 -6.18
N ALA A 36 -8.69 21.87 -5.58
CA ALA A 36 -8.62 20.78 -4.61
C ALA A 36 -8.04 19.50 -5.23
N GLY A 37 -8.54 19.09 -6.41
CA GLY A 37 -8.07 17.92 -7.11
C GLY A 37 -6.58 18.00 -7.51
N LEU A 38 -6.15 19.17 -8.01
CA LEU A 38 -4.74 19.42 -8.36
C LEU A 38 -3.84 19.44 -7.11
N ALA A 39 -4.23 20.15 -6.05
CA ALA A 39 -3.46 20.21 -4.81
C ALA A 39 -3.33 18.81 -4.16
N TRP A 40 -4.39 18.03 -4.23
CA TRP A 40 -4.39 16.67 -3.74
C TRP A 40 -3.41 15.80 -4.54
N TRP A 41 -3.49 15.78 -5.88
CA TRP A 41 -2.56 15.08 -6.75
C TRP A 41 -1.11 15.45 -6.48
N LEU A 42 -0.79 16.75 -6.43
CA LEU A 42 0.57 17.25 -6.19
C LEU A 42 1.13 16.89 -4.80
N SER A 43 0.27 16.58 -3.83
CA SER A 43 0.71 16.20 -2.49
C SER A 43 1.18 14.74 -2.37
N PHE A 44 0.93 13.92 -3.39
CA PHE A 44 1.31 12.49 -3.40
C PHE A 44 2.64 12.25 -4.12
N PRO A 45 3.33 11.11 -3.82
CA PRO A 45 4.45 10.67 -4.62
C PRO A 45 4.07 10.55 -6.12
N PRO A 46 4.97 10.88 -7.03
CA PRO A 46 6.35 11.32 -6.82
C PRO A 46 6.52 12.84 -6.72
N HIS A 47 5.43 13.63 -6.69
CA HIS A 47 5.50 15.10 -6.66
C HIS A 47 5.91 15.63 -5.29
N ASP A 48 5.42 15.00 -4.21
CA ASP A 48 5.84 15.21 -2.83
C ASP A 48 5.67 16.63 -2.26
N PHE A 49 4.73 17.44 -2.81
CA PHE A 49 4.38 18.73 -2.24
C PHE A 49 3.51 18.54 -0.98
N LEU A 50 4.08 17.90 0.05
CA LEU A 50 3.37 17.51 1.27
C LEU A 50 2.54 18.64 1.91
N PRO A 51 2.98 19.93 1.97
CA PRO A 51 2.18 21.01 2.53
C PRO A 51 0.81 21.19 1.87
N LEU A 52 0.68 20.83 0.59
CA LEU A 52 -0.61 20.88 -0.10
C LEU A 52 -1.63 19.90 0.49
N SER A 53 -1.20 18.77 1.03
CA SER A 53 -2.10 17.80 1.65
C SER A 53 -2.90 18.39 2.82
N TRP A 54 -2.33 19.36 3.55
CA TRP A 54 -2.96 20.01 4.69
C TRP A 54 -3.97 21.08 4.33
N VAL A 55 -4.05 21.48 3.06
CA VAL A 55 -4.98 22.53 2.58
C VAL A 55 -5.84 22.08 1.41
N ALA A 56 -5.52 20.97 0.76
CA ALA A 56 -6.15 20.50 -0.47
C ALA A 56 -7.67 20.26 -0.34
N LEU A 57 -8.15 19.90 0.86
CA LEU A 57 -9.56 19.59 1.09
C LEU A 57 -10.36 20.77 1.61
N ILE A 58 -9.73 21.91 1.95
CA ILE A 58 -10.42 23.14 2.38
C ILE A 58 -11.44 23.60 1.34
N PRO A 59 -11.12 23.65 0.02
CA PRO A 59 -12.10 24.03 -0.99
C PRO A 59 -13.31 23.10 -1.04
N LEU A 60 -13.13 21.79 -0.78
CA LEU A 60 -14.24 20.82 -0.76
C LEU A 60 -15.17 21.06 0.44
N LEU A 61 -14.61 21.37 1.62
CA LEU A 61 -15.40 21.76 2.79
C LEU A 61 -16.24 22.99 2.50
N TRP A 62 -15.64 23.99 1.85
CA TRP A 62 -16.36 25.20 1.42
C TRP A 62 -17.50 24.86 0.43
N VAL A 63 -17.25 24.00 -0.55
CA VAL A 63 -18.25 23.55 -1.53
C VAL A 63 -19.43 22.85 -0.83
N VAL A 64 -19.15 22.02 0.18
CA VAL A 64 -20.20 21.34 0.98
C VAL A 64 -21.11 22.36 1.68
N ASP A 65 -20.52 23.38 2.30
CA ASP A 65 -21.27 24.35 3.12
C ASP A 65 -22.03 25.41 2.30
N HIS A 66 -21.51 25.79 1.11
CA HIS A 66 -22.02 26.91 0.35
C HIS A 66 -22.67 26.55 -0.99
N THR A 67 -22.67 25.27 -1.39
CA THR A 67 -23.22 24.86 -2.67
C THR A 67 -24.48 23.99 -2.49
N ARG A 68 -25.55 24.32 -3.25
CA ARG A 68 -26.79 23.53 -3.20
C ARG A 68 -26.60 22.09 -3.71
N ARG A 69 -25.75 21.91 -4.72
CA ARG A 69 -25.44 20.62 -5.37
C ARG A 69 -23.93 20.33 -5.34
N PRO A 70 -23.36 19.97 -4.17
CA PRO A 70 -21.91 19.76 -4.04
C PRO A 70 -21.43 18.48 -4.74
N LEU A 71 -22.30 17.48 -4.92
CA LEU A 71 -21.93 16.14 -5.43
C LEU A 71 -21.14 16.18 -6.75
N PRO A 72 -21.58 16.85 -7.82
CA PRO A 72 -20.83 16.83 -9.09
C PRO A 72 -19.45 17.47 -8.98
N VAL A 73 -19.31 18.52 -8.16
CA VAL A 73 -18.03 19.21 -7.95
C VAL A 73 -17.05 18.31 -7.18
N ILE A 74 -17.51 17.66 -6.11
CA ILE A 74 -16.70 16.74 -5.30
C ILE A 74 -16.26 15.53 -6.13
N PHE A 75 -17.20 14.93 -6.89
CA PHE A 75 -16.91 13.82 -7.77
C PHE A 75 -15.90 14.22 -8.87
N GLY A 76 -16.08 15.37 -9.50
CA GLY A 76 -15.15 15.90 -10.50
C GLY A 76 -13.74 16.15 -9.93
N ALA A 77 -13.66 16.74 -8.71
CA ALA A 77 -12.38 16.94 -8.02
C ALA A 77 -11.67 15.61 -7.70
N ALA A 78 -12.42 14.62 -7.23
CA ALA A 78 -11.91 13.29 -6.96
C ALA A 78 -11.45 12.59 -8.25
N CYS A 79 -12.25 12.62 -9.33
CA CYS A 79 -11.86 12.09 -10.63
C CYS A 79 -10.57 12.73 -11.15
N LEU A 80 -10.41 14.04 -10.98
CA LEU A 80 -9.19 14.74 -11.38
C LEU A 80 -7.98 14.25 -10.57
N ALA A 81 -8.08 14.21 -9.23
CA ALA A 81 -7.00 13.76 -8.37
C ALA A 81 -6.59 12.30 -8.65
N PHE A 82 -7.56 11.38 -8.68
CA PHE A 82 -7.30 9.97 -8.96
C PHE A 82 -6.81 9.75 -10.40
N GLY A 83 -7.41 10.43 -11.38
CA GLY A 83 -7.02 10.33 -12.78
C GLY A 83 -5.57 10.74 -13.00
N LEU A 84 -5.16 11.89 -12.46
CA LEU A 84 -3.79 12.37 -12.56
C LEU A 84 -2.78 11.50 -11.79
N SER A 85 -3.18 10.93 -10.65
CA SER A 85 -2.29 10.08 -9.83
C SER A 85 -2.13 8.67 -10.36
N THR A 86 -3.15 8.12 -11.01
CA THR A 86 -3.19 6.70 -11.42
C THR A 86 -3.32 6.52 -12.94
N TRP A 87 -3.04 7.57 -13.72
CA TRP A 87 -3.10 7.52 -15.20
C TRP A 87 -2.29 6.37 -15.79
N TRP A 88 -1.16 6.02 -15.18
CA TRP A 88 -0.25 4.98 -15.63
C TRP A 88 -0.90 3.58 -15.67
N VAL A 89 -2.01 3.34 -14.98
CA VAL A 89 -2.74 2.06 -15.01
C VAL A 89 -3.25 1.76 -16.42
N TYR A 90 -3.45 2.77 -17.28
CA TYR A 90 -3.88 2.56 -18.66
C TYR A 90 -2.90 1.68 -19.45
N ARG A 91 -1.62 1.69 -19.09
CA ARG A 91 -0.58 0.85 -19.70
C ARG A 91 -0.87 -0.64 -19.55
N ALA A 92 -1.44 -1.02 -18.42
CA ALA A 92 -1.84 -2.39 -18.15
C ALA A 92 -3.27 -2.67 -18.67
N ALA A 93 -4.22 -1.73 -18.44
CA ALA A 93 -5.62 -1.90 -18.78
C ALA A 93 -6.35 -0.56 -18.88
N LEU A 94 -6.70 -0.09 -20.08
CA LEU A 94 -7.41 1.18 -20.25
C LEU A 94 -8.77 1.19 -19.55
N ILE A 95 -9.57 0.14 -19.73
CA ILE A 95 -10.90 0.03 -19.09
C ILE A 95 -10.74 -0.06 -17.57
N GLY A 96 -9.75 -0.83 -17.09
CA GLY A 96 -9.41 -0.94 -15.67
C GLY A 96 -8.99 0.40 -15.07
N ALA A 97 -8.24 1.23 -15.79
CA ALA A 97 -7.84 2.56 -15.35
C ALA A 97 -9.06 3.48 -15.15
N VAL A 98 -9.94 3.56 -16.15
CA VAL A 98 -11.16 4.38 -16.08
C VAL A 98 -12.07 3.89 -14.95
N ALA A 99 -12.32 2.59 -14.86
CA ALA A 99 -13.15 1.99 -13.81
C ALA A 99 -12.54 2.23 -12.41
N GLY A 100 -11.22 2.11 -12.27
CA GLY A 100 -10.50 2.39 -11.03
C GLY A 100 -10.65 3.84 -10.58
N VAL A 101 -10.47 4.81 -11.49
CA VAL A 101 -10.67 6.24 -11.20
C VAL A 101 -12.11 6.52 -10.76
N VAL A 102 -13.10 6.04 -11.52
CA VAL A 102 -14.52 6.26 -11.22
C VAL A 102 -14.91 5.62 -9.88
N ALA A 103 -14.51 4.37 -9.63
CA ALA A 103 -14.81 3.68 -8.38
C ALA A 103 -14.20 4.40 -7.15
N ASN A 104 -12.93 4.78 -7.22
CA ASN A 104 -12.27 5.50 -6.13
C ASN A 104 -12.89 6.89 -5.90
N ALA A 105 -13.17 7.63 -6.98
CA ALA A 105 -13.85 8.92 -6.89
C ALA A 105 -15.24 8.78 -6.27
N LEU A 106 -15.99 7.71 -6.61
CA LEU A 106 -17.30 7.43 -6.03
C LEU A 106 -17.20 7.13 -4.53
N TYR A 107 -16.29 6.25 -4.11
CA TYR A 107 -16.10 5.92 -2.69
C TYR A 107 -15.84 7.17 -1.85
N LEU A 108 -14.96 8.03 -2.33
CA LEU A 108 -14.66 9.29 -1.65
C LEU A 108 -15.85 10.22 -1.62
N THR A 109 -16.51 10.40 -2.78
CA THR A 109 -17.68 11.26 -2.89
C THR A 109 -18.76 10.81 -1.91
N LEU A 110 -19.00 9.51 -1.75
CA LEU A 110 -19.95 8.99 -0.78
C LEU A 110 -19.60 9.38 0.66
N ALA A 111 -18.32 9.31 1.05
CA ALA A 111 -17.87 9.72 2.39
C ALA A 111 -18.13 11.22 2.64
N VAL A 112 -17.77 12.08 1.68
CA VAL A 112 -17.99 13.53 1.78
C VAL A 112 -19.47 13.89 1.73
N MET A 113 -20.26 13.20 0.92
CA MET A 113 -21.72 13.43 0.84
C MET A 113 -22.43 12.96 2.09
N PHE A 114 -21.93 11.93 2.78
CA PHE A 114 -22.47 11.53 4.08
C PHE A 114 -22.24 12.64 5.11
N TYR A 115 -21.05 13.24 5.14
CA TYR A 115 -20.80 14.45 5.95
C TYR A 115 -21.74 15.60 5.59
N ALA A 116 -21.90 15.91 4.30
CA ALA A 116 -22.81 16.96 3.82
C ALA A 116 -24.25 16.71 4.25
N TRP A 117 -24.69 15.47 4.22
CA TRP A 117 -26.03 15.08 4.71
C TRP A 117 -26.20 15.29 6.22
N LEU A 118 -25.19 14.93 7.02
CA LEU A 118 -25.19 15.16 8.48
C LEU A 118 -25.27 16.66 8.81
N GLN A 119 -24.58 17.51 8.06
CA GLN A 119 -24.64 18.96 8.23
C GLN A 119 -26.04 19.51 7.94
N LYS A 120 -26.68 19.06 6.84
CA LYS A 120 -28.02 19.52 6.42
C LYS A 120 -29.16 18.99 7.32
N ALA A 121 -28.98 17.85 7.98
CA ALA A 121 -29.95 17.32 8.93
C ALA A 121 -30.15 18.21 10.19
N GLY A 122 -29.48 19.35 10.24
CA GLY A 122 -29.87 20.52 11.05
C GLY A 122 -29.44 20.50 12.52
N SER A 123 -28.63 19.54 12.97
CA SER A 123 -28.25 19.49 14.38
C SER A 123 -26.75 19.68 14.67
N LEU A 124 -25.92 19.71 13.64
CA LEU A 124 -24.46 19.91 13.77
C LEU A 124 -24.04 21.38 13.57
N ALA A 125 -24.86 22.21 12.97
CA ALA A 125 -24.51 23.57 12.52
C ALA A 125 -24.29 24.61 13.63
N THR A 126 -24.19 24.23 14.90
CA THR A 126 -23.97 25.18 16.01
C THR A 126 -22.51 25.18 16.48
N ASP A 127 -22.01 26.38 16.87
CA ASP A 127 -20.64 26.54 17.38
C ASP A 127 -20.28 25.64 18.57
N LYS A 128 -21.27 25.27 19.37
CA LYS A 128 -21.10 24.37 20.51
C LYS A 128 -20.80 22.93 20.14
N LYS A 129 -20.90 22.56 18.84
CA LYS A 129 -20.78 21.17 18.35
C LYS A 129 -19.66 20.97 17.33
N VAL A 130 -18.70 21.88 17.26
CA VAL A 130 -17.61 21.81 16.28
C VAL A 130 -16.81 20.49 16.32
N TRP A 131 -16.65 19.91 17.51
CA TRP A 131 -16.01 18.59 17.66
C TRP A 131 -16.84 17.45 17.07
N LEU A 132 -18.16 17.52 17.15
CA LEU A 132 -19.04 16.57 16.46
C LEU A 132 -18.98 16.75 14.94
N GLN A 133 -18.83 18.00 14.47
CA GLN A 133 -18.62 18.29 13.04
C GLN A 133 -17.29 17.69 12.56
N TRP A 134 -16.22 17.86 13.35
CA TRP A 134 -14.93 17.25 13.07
C TRP A 134 -15.03 15.72 13.03
N LEU A 135 -15.65 15.09 14.01
CA LEU A 135 -15.83 13.63 14.05
C LEU A 135 -16.69 13.15 12.89
N ALA A 136 -17.74 13.89 12.52
CA ALA A 136 -18.60 13.60 11.36
C ALA A 136 -17.89 13.80 10.02
N TRP A 137 -16.85 14.64 9.94
CA TRP A 137 -15.99 14.79 8.77
C TRP A 137 -15.00 13.64 8.64
N VAL A 138 -14.32 13.29 9.74
CA VAL A 138 -13.23 12.32 9.76
C VAL A 138 -13.73 10.88 9.64
N SER A 139 -14.82 10.53 10.38
CA SER A 139 -15.25 9.13 10.50
C SER A 139 -15.69 8.49 9.18
N PRO A 140 -16.54 9.12 8.33
CA PRO A 140 -16.95 8.49 7.07
C PRO A 140 -15.80 8.28 6.11
N TRP A 141 -14.81 9.18 6.12
CA TRP A 141 -13.64 9.07 5.28
C TRP A 141 -12.76 7.89 5.70
N LEU A 142 -12.36 7.82 6.97
CA LEU A 142 -11.55 6.71 7.48
C LEU A 142 -12.31 5.37 7.42
N ALA A 143 -13.61 5.37 7.62
CA ALA A 143 -14.44 4.18 7.45
C ALA A 143 -14.42 3.70 5.99
N MET A 144 -14.50 4.61 5.04
CA MET A 144 -14.40 4.30 3.61
C MET A 144 -13.01 3.74 3.27
N GLU A 145 -11.92 4.38 3.72
CA GLU A 145 -10.56 3.87 3.51
C GLU A 145 -10.36 2.47 4.11
N TYR A 146 -10.95 2.20 5.29
CA TYR A 146 -10.91 0.89 5.94
C TYR A 146 -11.68 -0.18 5.15
N VAL A 147 -12.90 0.11 4.73
CA VAL A 147 -13.76 -0.81 3.98
C VAL A 147 -13.16 -1.08 2.60
N HIS A 148 -12.67 -0.03 1.92
CA HIS A 148 -12.09 -0.13 0.59
C HIS A 148 -10.93 -1.13 0.49
N GLN A 149 -10.11 -1.29 1.54
CA GLN A 149 -9.03 -2.26 1.59
C GLN A 149 -9.50 -3.72 1.77
N ARG A 150 -10.83 -3.96 2.00
CA ARG A 150 -11.42 -5.25 2.38
C ARG A 150 -12.49 -5.75 1.44
N ILE A 151 -13.01 -4.90 0.58
CA ILE A 151 -13.96 -5.29 -0.46
C ILE A 151 -13.21 -5.88 -1.67
N ASP A 152 -13.93 -6.51 -2.57
CA ASP A 152 -13.32 -7.18 -3.72
C ASP A 152 -12.81 -6.20 -4.80
N LEU A 153 -13.34 -4.97 -4.82
CA LEU A 153 -12.83 -3.84 -5.62
C LEU A 153 -11.79 -3.03 -4.83
N ASP A 154 -10.77 -3.70 -4.29
CA ASP A 154 -9.72 -3.10 -3.45
C ASP A 154 -8.60 -2.47 -4.30
N PHE A 155 -8.66 -1.16 -4.52
CA PHE A 155 -7.57 -0.39 -5.12
C PHE A 155 -7.21 0.82 -4.24
N PRO A 156 -6.68 0.61 -3.01
CA PRO A 156 -6.43 1.67 -2.03
C PRO A 156 -5.13 2.45 -2.33
N TRP A 157 -4.96 2.91 -3.56
CA TRP A 157 -3.72 3.54 -4.02
C TRP A 157 -3.51 4.93 -3.43
N MET A 158 -4.60 5.69 -3.26
CA MET A 158 -4.55 7.08 -2.80
C MET A 158 -5.23 7.26 -1.43
N LEU A 159 -4.94 6.39 -0.44
CA LEU A 159 -5.30 6.71 0.94
C LEU A 159 -4.57 7.99 1.35
N LEU A 160 -5.23 8.93 2.03
CA LEU A 160 -4.61 10.22 2.36
C LEU A 160 -3.29 10.08 3.11
N GLY A 161 -3.19 9.11 4.00
CA GLY A 161 -1.94 8.83 4.71
C GLY A 161 -0.80 8.27 3.85
N HIS A 162 -1.00 8.01 2.56
CA HIS A 162 0.09 7.73 1.62
C HIS A 162 0.81 9.00 1.16
N ALA A 163 0.21 10.18 1.27
CA ALA A 163 0.82 11.43 0.81
C ALA A 163 2.23 11.67 1.41
N PRO A 164 2.48 11.49 2.72
CA PRO A 164 3.81 11.71 3.29
C PRO A 164 4.77 10.52 3.13
N ALA A 165 4.52 9.55 2.22
CA ALA A 165 5.31 8.32 2.13
C ALA A 165 6.81 8.55 1.87
N ASN A 166 7.20 9.62 1.17
CA ASN A 166 8.59 9.97 0.94
C ASN A 166 9.24 10.81 2.06
N HIS A 167 8.49 11.06 3.13
CA HIS A 167 8.94 11.83 4.29
C HIS A 167 8.87 11.00 5.59
N PRO A 168 9.66 9.93 5.73
CA PRO A 168 9.53 8.96 6.82
C PRO A 168 9.67 9.57 8.22
N TRP A 169 10.48 10.60 8.38
CA TRP A 169 10.68 11.29 9.66
C TRP A 169 9.43 12.04 10.16
N TRP A 170 8.41 12.30 9.30
CA TRP A 170 7.14 12.92 9.68
C TRP A 170 6.07 11.91 10.12
N ILE A 171 6.28 10.60 9.91
CA ILE A 171 5.24 9.58 10.03
C ILE A 171 5.64 8.37 10.88
N GLN A 172 6.61 8.53 11.80
CA GLN A 172 7.07 7.42 12.63
C GLN A 172 5.98 6.85 13.55
N TYR A 173 4.96 7.66 13.92
CA TYR A 173 3.81 7.21 14.70
C TYR A 173 2.89 6.21 13.95
N TYR A 174 3.16 5.93 12.66
CA TYR A 174 2.46 4.86 11.93
C TYR A 174 2.72 3.48 12.55
N GLU A 175 3.75 3.30 13.35
CA GLU A 175 3.93 2.08 14.15
C GLU A 175 2.78 1.82 15.14
N TRP A 176 1.98 2.87 15.45
CA TRP A 176 0.81 2.77 16.33
C TRP A 176 -0.50 2.74 15.55
N THR A 177 -0.60 3.49 14.48
CA THR A 177 -1.86 3.82 13.81
C THR A 177 -1.98 3.30 12.38
N GLY A 178 -0.87 2.90 11.78
CA GLY A 178 -0.78 2.68 10.34
C GLY A 178 -1.04 3.95 9.53
N VAL A 179 -1.26 3.78 8.24
CA VAL A 179 -1.58 4.85 7.29
C VAL A 179 -2.83 5.64 7.70
N ALA A 180 -3.80 4.99 8.37
CA ALA A 180 -5.02 5.67 8.84
C ALA A 180 -4.74 6.85 9.78
N GLY A 181 -3.63 6.80 10.56
CA GLY A 181 -3.18 7.93 11.37
C GLY A 181 -2.78 9.14 10.55
N GLY A 182 -2.14 8.92 9.39
CA GLY A 182 -1.81 9.98 8.44
C GLY A 182 -3.06 10.59 7.81
N SER A 183 -4.03 9.75 7.42
CA SER A 183 -5.32 10.22 6.93
C SER A 183 -6.05 11.06 7.97
N LEU A 184 -6.08 10.59 9.24
CA LEU A 184 -6.64 11.36 10.36
C LEU A 184 -5.94 12.70 10.52
N TRP A 185 -4.61 12.74 10.45
CA TRP A 185 -3.83 13.95 10.55
C TRP A 185 -4.20 14.97 9.47
N ILE A 186 -4.17 14.56 8.20
CA ILE A 186 -4.49 15.41 7.05
C ILE A 186 -5.92 15.94 7.13
N LEU A 187 -6.90 15.06 7.40
CA LEU A 187 -8.31 15.45 7.54
C LEU A 187 -8.53 16.47 8.65
N SER A 188 -7.87 16.25 9.80
CA SER A 188 -8.00 17.13 10.96
C SER A 188 -7.41 18.52 10.70
N VAL A 189 -6.21 18.59 10.09
CA VAL A 189 -5.58 19.87 9.75
C VAL A 189 -6.46 20.64 8.76
N ASN A 190 -6.94 20.00 7.68
CA ASN A 190 -7.84 20.64 6.72
C ASN A 190 -9.11 21.17 7.38
N PHE A 191 -9.75 20.37 8.26
CA PHE A 191 -10.96 20.78 8.96
C PHE A 191 -10.72 22.01 9.85
N TRP A 192 -9.69 21.97 10.70
CA TRP A 192 -9.46 23.06 11.64
C TRP A 192 -8.92 24.33 10.96
N LEU A 193 -8.16 24.21 9.87
CA LEU A 193 -7.80 25.35 9.02
C LEU A 193 -9.04 25.96 8.36
N TYR A 194 -9.96 25.13 7.85
CA TYR A 194 -11.24 25.62 7.32
C TYR A 194 -12.05 26.35 8.38
N GLN A 195 -12.17 25.83 9.61
CA GLN A 195 -12.85 26.52 10.72
C GLN A 195 -12.16 27.82 11.10
N THR A 196 -10.85 27.94 10.89
CA THR A 196 -10.10 29.19 11.08
C THR A 196 -10.51 30.25 10.03
N VAL A 197 -10.64 29.83 8.77
CA VAL A 197 -11.15 30.70 7.68
C VAL A 197 -12.58 31.15 7.99
N MET A 198 -13.40 30.28 8.56
CA MET A 198 -14.76 30.59 9.03
C MET A 198 -14.79 31.41 10.35
N GLN A 199 -13.63 31.92 10.80
CA GLN A 199 -13.46 32.77 12.00
C GLN A 199 -14.01 32.12 13.31
N ARG A 200 -13.99 30.79 13.43
CA ARG A 200 -14.43 30.07 14.63
C ARG A 200 -13.45 30.30 15.79
N ARG A 201 -14.01 30.54 16.97
CA ARG A 201 -13.21 30.70 18.19
C ARG A 201 -12.37 29.45 18.45
N GLN A 202 -11.11 29.62 18.82
CA GLN A 202 -10.15 28.54 19.12
C GLN A 202 -9.74 27.66 17.91
N ALA A 203 -10.27 27.84 16.72
CA ALA A 203 -9.92 27.00 15.56
C ALA A 203 -8.43 27.06 15.21
N LYS A 204 -7.81 28.27 15.35
CA LYS A 204 -6.37 28.46 15.12
C LYS A 204 -5.52 27.59 16.04
N LEU A 205 -5.89 27.48 17.33
CA LEU A 205 -5.18 26.64 18.29
C LEU A 205 -5.26 25.17 17.89
N TRP A 206 -6.45 24.68 17.55
CA TRP A 206 -6.63 23.27 17.16
C TRP A 206 -5.95 22.96 15.83
N ALA A 207 -5.95 23.87 14.86
CA ALA A 207 -5.20 23.73 13.61
C ALA A 207 -3.69 23.59 13.91
N ALA A 208 -3.13 24.43 14.77
CA ALA A 208 -1.73 24.36 15.17
C ALA A 208 -1.41 23.05 15.92
N LEU A 209 -2.25 22.63 16.87
CA LEU A 209 -2.07 21.40 17.62
C LEU A 209 -2.08 20.17 16.71
N TRP A 210 -3.08 20.09 15.80
CA TRP A 210 -3.15 18.98 14.85
C TRP A 210 -1.98 18.98 13.84
N LEU A 211 -1.48 20.16 13.44
CA LEU A 211 -0.32 20.24 12.56
C LEU A 211 0.97 19.83 13.27
N LEU A 212 1.20 20.32 14.48
CA LEU A 212 2.50 20.24 15.15
C LEU A 212 2.69 18.98 16.00
N ILE A 213 1.64 18.49 16.69
CA ILE A 213 1.80 17.36 17.63
C ILE A 213 2.18 16.07 16.89
N PRO A 214 1.49 15.61 15.82
CA PRO A 214 1.90 14.40 15.13
C PRO A 214 3.30 14.52 14.54
N ALA A 215 3.66 15.69 14.01
CA ALA A 215 5.00 15.96 13.49
C ALA A 215 6.07 15.88 14.60
N ALA A 216 5.87 16.53 15.73
CA ALA A 216 6.79 16.54 16.87
C ALA A 216 6.96 15.12 17.45
N VAL A 217 5.86 14.38 17.63
CA VAL A 217 5.90 12.99 18.06
C VAL A 217 6.71 12.14 17.09
N SER A 218 6.48 12.31 15.79
CA SER A 218 7.19 11.56 14.77
C SER A 218 8.70 11.84 14.76
N VAL A 219 9.09 13.11 14.78
CA VAL A 219 10.50 13.51 14.85
C VAL A 219 11.15 12.99 16.14
N GLY A 220 10.45 13.10 17.27
CA GLY A 220 10.91 12.56 18.55
C GLY A 220 11.17 11.04 18.49
N LEU A 221 10.23 10.27 17.93
CA LEU A 221 10.37 8.82 17.73
C LEU A 221 11.54 8.49 16.79
N TYR A 222 11.69 9.26 15.71
CA TYR A 222 12.77 9.07 14.74
C TYR A 222 14.13 9.22 15.41
N GLN A 223 14.34 10.31 16.15
CA GLN A 223 15.60 10.60 16.86
C GLN A 223 15.85 9.66 18.04
N PHE A 224 14.81 9.36 18.83
CA PHE A 224 14.94 8.44 19.97
C PHE A 224 15.42 7.06 19.51
N ARG A 225 14.86 6.54 18.41
CA ARG A 225 15.26 5.25 17.84
C ARG A 225 16.65 5.27 17.19
N GLU A 226 17.14 6.42 16.81
CA GLU A 226 18.52 6.58 16.35
C GLU A 226 19.51 6.59 17.52
N ASN A 227 19.17 7.32 18.60
CA ASN A 227 20.01 7.48 19.77
C ASN A 227 20.10 6.24 20.66
N THR A 228 19.05 5.39 20.69
CA THR A 228 19.10 4.12 21.43
C THR A 228 20.13 3.16 20.88
N LYS A 229 20.47 3.23 19.58
CA LYS A 229 21.58 2.48 18.98
C LYS A 229 22.94 2.85 19.58
N PHE A 230 23.12 4.08 20.02
CA PHE A 230 24.38 4.57 20.62
C PHE A 230 24.51 4.21 22.12
N ARG A 231 23.38 3.98 22.82
CA ARG A 231 23.36 3.74 24.27
C ARG A 231 23.39 2.27 24.65
N GLU A 232 22.78 1.42 23.84
CA GLU A 232 22.80 -0.02 24.05
C GLU A 232 23.87 -0.64 23.15
N ASN A 233 24.95 -1.11 23.79
CA ASN A 233 26.01 -1.92 23.15
C ASN A 233 25.48 -3.28 22.64
N THR A 234 24.15 -3.43 22.50
CA THR A 234 23.46 -4.58 21.95
C THR A 234 23.38 -4.40 20.43
N GLN A 235 24.32 -5.03 19.73
CA GLN A 235 24.21 -5.15 18.29
C GLN A 235 22.93 -5.94 17.95
N GLU A 236 21.89 -5.24 17.45
CA GLU A 236 20.73 -5.94 16.90
C GLU A 236 21.23 -6.94 15.84
N PRO A 237 20.74 -8.18 15.86
CA PRO A 237 21.17 -9.18 14.89
C PRO A 237 20.89 -8.68 13.48
N SER A 238 21.85 -8.85 12.61
CA SER A 238 21.78 -8.38 11.22
C SER A 238 22.16 -9.47 10.25
N ILE A 239 21.61 -9.39 9.05
CA ILE A 239 21.89 -10.32 7.97
C ILE A 239 22.43 -9.58 6.75
N ARG A 240 23.34 -10.20 6.02
CA ARG A 240 23.73 -9.77 4.68
C ARG A 240 22.64 -10.16 3.69
N VAL A 241 22.23 -9.22 2.86
CA VAL A 241 21.16 -9.41 1.88
C VAL A 241 21.58 -8.91 0.50
N LEU A 242 21.03 -9.54 -0.54
CA LEU A 242 21.24 -9.14 -1.93
C LEU A 242 19.91 -9.22 -2.69
N ALA A 243 19.45 -8.09 -3.24
CA ALA A 243 18.31 -8.03 -4.14
C ALA A 243 18.80 -8.04 -5.60
N VAL A 244 18.25 -8.93 -6.42
CA VAL A 244 18.60 -9.05 -7.83
C VAL A 244 17.63 -8.25 -8.68
N GLN A 245 18.16 -7.43 -9.60
CA GLN A 245 17.40 -6.71 -10.63
C GLN A 245 17.89 -7.14 -12.02
N PRO A 246 17.24 -8.13 -12.66
CA PRO A 246 17.71 -8.68 -13.94
C PRO A 246 17.38 -7.78 -15.13
N ASN A 247 16.43 -6.86 -14.99
CA ASN A 247 15.92 -5.96 -16.02
C ASN A 247 15.53 -6.69 -17.30
N LEU A 248 14.59 -7.63 -17.19
CA LEU A 248 14.02 -8.40 -18.30
C LEU A 248 12.74 -7.73 -18.79
N ASP A 249 12.59 -7.57 -20.10
CA ASP A 249 11.35 -7.06 -20.69
C ASP A 249 10.18 -8.01 -20.35
N PRO A 250 9.14 -7.53 -19.62
CA PRO A 250 8.04 -8.39 -19.19
C PRO A 250 7.12 -8.85 -20.34
N TYR A 251 7.14 -8.16 -21.47
CA TYR A 251 6.27 -8.45 -22.61
C TYR A 251 6.93 -9.31 -23.69
N ARG A 252 8.26 -9.23 -23.85
CA ARG A 252 8.96 -9.85 -24.98
C ARG A 252 9.97 -10.92 -24.58
N VAL A 253 10.46 -10.88 -23.34
CA VAL A 253 11.57 -11.75 -22.92
C VAL A 253 11.17 -12.67 -21.79
N LYS A 254 10.52 -12.16 -20.77
CA LYS A 254 10.35 -12.85 -19.48
C LYS A 254 9.61 -14.20 -19.58
N PHE A 255 8.61 -14.31 -20.46
CA PHE A 255 7.78 -15.51 -20.61
C PHE A 255 8.05 -16.24 -21.93
N GLU A 256 9.12 -15.88 -22.63
CA GLU A 256 9.53 -16.53 -23.87
C GLU A 256 10.44 -17.74 -23.58
N PRO A 257 10.01 -18.99 -23.84
CA PRO A 257 10.75 -20.20 -23.46
C PRO A 257 12.19 -20.25 -24.02
N SER A 258 12.42 -19.70 -25.21
CA SER A 258 13.73 -19.65 -25.85
C SER A 258 14.77 -18.83 -25.04
N THR A 259 14.33 -17.99 -24.14
CA THR A 259 15.18 -17.12 -23.33
C THR A 259 15.44 -17.63 -21.91
N TYR A 260 14.77 -18.71 -21.48
CA TYR A 260 14.82 -19.18 -20.08
C TYR A 260 16.23 -19.54 -19.59
N ALA A 261 17.03 -20.16 -20.44
CA ALA A 261 18.43 -20.48 -20.10
C ALA A 261 19.28 -19.23 -19.86
N GLU A 262 19.10 -18.20 -20.69
CA GLU A 262 19.79 -16.92 -20.52
C GLU A 262 19.29 -16.16 -19.30
N GLN A 263 17.98 -16.16 -19.03
CA GLN A 263 17.42 -15.59 -17.81
C GLN A 263 18.05 -16.23 -16.56
N MET A 264 18.08 -17.56 -16.50
CA MET A 264 18.70 -18.29 -15.38
C MET A 264 20.17 -17.93 -15.23
N ARG A 265 20.94 -17.85 -16.33
CA ARG A 265 22.34 -17.44 -16.30
C ARG A 265 22.52 -16.04 -15.71
N ILE A 266 21.65 -15.08 -16.07
CA ILE A 266 21.65 -13.72 -15.51
C ILE A 266 21.42 -13.75 -14.01
N PHE A 267 20.38 -14.47 -13.56
CA PHE A 267 20.05 -14.58 -12.14
C PHE A 267 21.18 -15.20 -11.32
N LEU A 268 21.76 -16.29 -11.78
CA LEU A 268 22.85 -16.98 -11.09
C LEU A 268 24.09 -16.09 -11.00
N LYS A 269 24.48 -15.43 -12.12
CA LYS A 269 25.60 -14.49 -12.15
C LYS A 269 25.40 -13.32 -11.17
N CYS A 270 24.19 -12.77 -11.08
CA CYS A 270 23.89 -11.72 -10.10
C CYS A 270 23.97 -12.27 -8.67
N THR A 271 23.51 -13.51 -8.43
CA THR A 271 23.58 -14.15 -7.12
C THR A 271 25.02 -14.41 -6.67
N ASP A 272 25.93 -14.71 -7.59
CA ASP A 272 27.36 -14.92 -7.31
C ASP A 272 28.05 -13.65 -6.75
N SER A 273 27.41 -12.48 -6.84
CA SER A 273 27.90 -11.25 -6.20
C SER A 273 27.77 -11.24 -4.67
N LEU A 274 27.00 -12.18 -4.09
CA LEU A 274 26.92 -12.32 -2.64
C LEU A 274 28.18 -13.02 -2.11
N GLU A 275 28.95 -12.31 -1.29
CA GLU A 275 30.09 -12.88 -0.60
C GLU A 275 29.70 -13.49 0.74
N GLY A 276 30.05 -14.76 0.97
CA GLY A 276 29.79 -15.48 2.22
C GLY A 276 28.32 -15.84 2.45
N THR A 277 27.88 -15.87 3.72
CA THR A 277 26.54 -16.27 4.10
C THR A 277 25.53 -15.13 4.01
N GLY A 278 24.31 -15.39 3.52
CA GLY A 278 23.27 -14.38 3.42
C GLY A 278 22.00 -14.82 2.68
N LEU A 279 21.10 -13.85 2.56
CA LEU A 279 19.82 -14.02 1.88
C LEU A 279 19.85 -13.29 0.52
N VAL A 280 19.55 -14.02 -0.54
CA VAL A 280 19.31 -13.46 -1.87
C VAL A 280 17.82 -13.45 -2.17
N VAL A 281 17.31 -12.37 -2.73
CA VAL A 281 15.92 -12.26 -3.17
C VAL A 281 15.89 -11.94 -4.66
N TRP A 282 15.20 -12.80 -5.42
CA TRP A 282 14.87 -12.61 -6.82
C TRP A 282 13.48 -11.99 -6.96
N PRO A 283 13.15 -11.34 -8.07
CA PRO A 283 11.86 -10.68 -8.24
C PRO A 283 10.69 -11.65 -8.43
N GLU A 284 9.51 -11.10 -8.60
CA GLU A 284 8.25 -11.81 -8.88
C GLU A 284 8.36 -12.66 -10.15
N THR A 285 7.85 -13.89 -10.09
CA THR A 285 7.84 -14.88 -11.21
C THR A 285 9.22 -15.02 -11.89
N ALA A 286 10.30 -15.06 -11.09
CA ALA A 286 11.66 -15.14 -11.61
C ALA A 286 12.08 -16.55 -12.01
N LEU A 287 11.52 -17.59 -11.37
CA LEU A 287 11.72 -18.97 -11.78
C LEU A 287 11.06 -19.19 -13.16
N PRO A 288 11.83 -19.59 -14.19
CA PRO A 288 11.25 -19.88 -15.51
C PRO A 288 10.31 -21.07 -15.46
N ASP A 289 9.29 -20.99 -16.34
CA ASP A 289 8.26 -22.02 -16.49
C ASP A 289 7.41 -22.25 -15.23
N TYR A 290 6.41 -23.12 -15.33
CA TYR A 290 5.53 -23.46 -14.24
C TYR A 290 6.10 -24.56 -13.36
N TRP A 291 5.99 -24.42 -12.05
CA TRP A 291 6.19 -25.51 -11.11
C TRP A 291 4.86 -26.19 -10.81
N VAL A 292 4.72 -27.42 -11.30
CA VAL A 292 3.49 -28.21 -11.15
C VAL A 292 3.57 -29.05 -9.87
N LEU A 293 2.54 -28.96 -9.03
CA LEU A 293 2.38 -29.71 -7.79
C LEU A 293 1.25 -30.74 -7.93
N GLY A 294 1.46 -31.94 -7.40
CA GLY A 294 0.50 -33.04 -7.42
C GLY A 294 1.13 -34.36 -7.83
N ASP A 295 0.38 -35.45 -7.67
CA ASP A 295 0.86 -36.79 -8.01
C ASP A 295 1.09 -36.93 -9.53
N GLY A 296 2.26 -37.44 -9.90
CA GLY A 296 2.66 -37.57 -11.30
C GLY A 296 2.99 -36.24 -12.01
N ALA A 297 3.14 -35.14 -11.28
CA ALA A 297 3.48 -33.84 -11.85
C ALA A 297 4.86 -33.86 -12.54
N PRO A 298 5.02 -33.18 -13.70
CA PRO A 298 6.32 -33.06 -14.35
C PRO A 298 7.30 -32.27 -13.47
N LYS A 299 8.57 -32.65 -13.50
CA LYS A 299 9.63 -31.92 -12.82
C LYS A 299 9.91 -30.62 -13.54
N ASN A 300 10.15 -29.55 -12.79
CA ASN A 300 10.64 -28.29 -13.35
C ASN A 300 12.19 -28.31 -13.36
N PRO A 301 12.86 -28.38 -14.52
CA PRO A 301 14.32 -28.50 -14.61
C PRO A 301 15.05 -27.26 -14.06
N TRP A 302 14.40 -26.11 -14.09
CA TRP A 302 14.97 -24.86 -13.56
C TRP A 302 14.97 -24.86 -12.02
N LEU A 303 13.93 -25.44 -11.41
CA LEU A 303 13.88 -25.64 -9.95
C LEU A 303 14.98 -26.63 -9.52
N ASP A 304 15.14 -27.73 -10.23
CA ASP A 304 16.22 -28.70 -9.97
C ASP A 304 17.60 -28.03 -10.08
N THR A 305 17.79 -27.19 -11.09
CA THR A 305 19.02 -26.40 -11.28
C THR A 305 19.28 -25.48 -10.08
N LEU A 306 18.24 -24.76 -9.60
CA LEU A 306 18.33 -23.88 -8.45
C LEU A 306 18.61 -24.62 -7.14
N GLN A 307 17.94 -25.75 -6.92
CA GLN A 307 18.18 -26.58 -5.74
C GLN A 307 19.62 -27.07 -5.71
N ASN A 308 20.16 -27.52 -6.85
CA ASN A 308 21.56 -27.94 -6.96
C ASN A 308 22.52 -26.76 -6.75
N TYR A 309 22.21 -25.58 -7.29
CA TYR A 309 23.02 -24.39 -7.12
C TYR A 309 23.13 -23.97 -5.64
N VAL A 310 21.99 -23.92 -4.92
CA VAL A 310 21.95 -23.58 -3.50
C VAL A 310 22.59 -24.65 -2.62
N ARG A 311 22.42 -25.93 -2.97
CA ARG A 311 23.04 -27.08 -2.28
C ARG A 311 24.55 -26.97 -2.23
N ASN A 312 25.17 -26.53 -3.32
CA ASN A 312 26.62 -26.40 -3.43
C ASN A 312 27.15 -25.10 -2.79
N ARG A 313 26.30 -24.33 -2.11
CA ARG A 313 26.65 -23.05 -1.44
C ARG A 313 26.10 -23.01 0.00
N PRO A 314 26.75 -23.69 0.95
CA PRO A 314 26.35 -23.63 2.35
C PRO A 314 26.30 -22.18 2.86
N GLY A 315 25.21 -21.83 3.55
CA GLY A 315 24.99 -20.47 4.04
C GLY A 315 24.29 -19.53 3.05
N LEU A 316 23.94 -20.00 1.85
CA LEU A 316 23.11 -19.26 0.90
C LEU A 316 21.63 -19.65 1.12
N ALA A 317 20.82 -18.67 1.49
CA ALA A 317 19.37 -18.74 1.39
C ALA A 317 18.91 -17.95 0.16
N LEU A 318 18.01 -18.52 -0.63
CA LEU A 318 17.46 -17.91 -1.83
C LEU A 318 15.94 -17.86 -1.73
N MET A 319 15.35 -16.66 -1.90
CA MET A 319 13.93 -16.47 -2.07
C MET A 319 13.64 -16.02 -3.50
N THR A 320 12.73 -16.71 -4.20
CA THR A 320 12.41 -16.43 -5.61
C THR A 320 10.91 -16.44 -5.86
N GLY A 321 10.43 -15.57 -6.77
CA GLY A 321 9.07 -15.66 -7.29
C GLY A 321 8.93 -16.80 -8.29
N ALA A 322 7.77 -17.47 -8.30
CA ALA A 322 7.46 -18.57 -9.21
C ALA A 322 5.98 -18.61 -9.59
N SER A 323 5.70 -19.10 -10.79
CA SER A 323 4.37 -19.50 -11.22
C SER A 323 4.14 -20.97 -10.81
N VAL A 324 3.13 -21.22 -9.98
CA VAL A 324 2.86 -22.58 -9.45
C VAL A 324 1.48 -23.04 -9.94
N VAL A 325 1.39 -24.31 -10.30
CA VAL A 325 0.15 -24.98 -10.71
C VAL A 325 -0.12 -26.14 -9.77
N GLN A 326 -1.24 -26.11 -9.06
CA GLN A 326 -1.69 -27.22 -8.22
C GLN A 326 -2.68 -28.09 -9.00
N LEU A 327 -2.37 -29.36 -9.18
CA LEU A 327 -3.29 -30.36 -9.73
C LEU A 327 -4.24 -30.86 -8.63
N HIS A 328 -5.55 -30.91 -8.93
CA HIS A 328 -6.59 -31.38 -7.99
C HIS A 328 -7.23 -32.72 -8.42
N GLY A 329 -6.64 -33.41 -9.39
CA GLY A 329 -7.20 -34.62 -9.97
C GLY A 329 -8.08 -34.35 -11.19
N GLN A 330 -8.96 -35.31 -11.53
CA GLN A 330 -9.84 -35.22 -12.70
C GLN A 330 -11.29 -34.97 -12.30
N ARG A 331 -11.94 -34.04 -12.97
CA ARG A 331 -13.38 -33.85 -12.89
C ARG A 331 -13.98 -34.05 -14.28
N SER A 332 -14.93 -34.99 -14.40
CA SER A 332 -15.55 -35.35 -15.68
C SER A 332 -14.54 -35.73 -16.77
N GLY A 333 -13.43 -36.43 -16.39
CA GLY A 333 -12.39 -36.87 -17.34
C GLY A 333 -11.35 -35.82 -17.71
N SER A 334 -11.47 -34.57 -17.24
CA SER A 334 -10.51 -33.50 -17.48
C SER A 334 -9.75 -33.14 -16.20
N PRO A 335 -8.42 -32.90 -16.25
CA PRO A 335 -7.67 -32.45 -15.09
C PRO A 335 -8.15 -31.09 -14.63
N THR A 336 -8.29 -30.93 -13.31
CA THR A 336 -8.58 -29.64 -12.68
C THR A 336 -7.33 -29.12 -12.01
N TYR A 337 -7.04 -27.82 -12.19
CA TYR A 337 -5.86 -27.18 -11.60
C TYR A 337 -6.16 -25.74 -11.19
N THR A 338 -5.36 -25.26 -10.25
CA THR A 338 -5.36 -23.86 -9.81
C THR A 338 -3.97 -23.27 -10.03
N PHE A 339 -3.93 -22.10 -10.65
CA PHE A 339 -2.70 -21.34 -10.85
C PHE A 339 -2.46 -20.39 -9.68
N TYR A 340 -1.21 -20.25 -9.27
CA TYR A 340 -0.78 -19.36 -8.20
C TYR A 340 0.44 -18.54 -8.62
N ASN A 341 0.45 -17.28 -8.23
CA ASN A 341 1.65 -16.46 -8.15
C ASN A 341 2.28 -16.68 -6.76
N SER A 342 3.53 -17.11 -6.68
CA SER A 342 4.08 -17.68 -5.45
C SER A 342 5.49 -17.20 -5.16
N ALA A 343 5.87 -17.30 -3.89
CA ALA A 343 7.23 -17.16 -3.39
C ALA A 343 7.77 -18.51 -2.91
N LEU A 344 8.98 -18.84 -3.32
CA LEU A 344 9.71 -20.03 -2.91
C LEU A 344 10.91 -19.66 -2.05
N GLY A 345 11.14 -20.42 -0.97
CA GLY A 345 12.36 -20.37 -0.16
C GLY A 345 13.20 -21.62 -0.33
N LEU A 346 14.48 -21.44 -0.66
CA LEU A 346 15.46 -22.48 -0.88
C LEU A 346 16.71 -22.24 -0.03
N GLY A 347 17.32 -23.31 0.48
CA GLY A 347 18.55 -23.23 1.27
C GLY A 347 18.36 -22.64 2.66
N SER A 348 19.48 -22.34 3.30
CA SER A 348 19.53 -21.79 4.66
C SER A 348 20.74 -20.87 4.80
N VAL A 349 20.57 -19.77 5.55
CA VAL A 349 21.69 -18.89 5.93
C VAL A 349 22.63 -19.56 6.97
N ASP A 350 22.24 -20.69 7.51
CA ASP A 350 23.04 -21.48 8.43
C ASP A 350 23.89 -22.49 7.66
N SER A 351 25.18 -22.22 7.61
CA SER A 351 26.15 -23.13 6.96
C SER A 351 26.41 -24.42 7.73
N SER A 352 26.01 -24.49 9.02
CA SER A 352 26.19 -25.68 9.88
C SER A 352 25.09 -26.73 9.69
N GLU A 353 23.95 -26.34 9.13
CA GLU A 353 22.87 -27.27 8.77
C GLU A 353 22.92 -27.54 7.27
N PRO A 354 23.20 -28.79 6.85
CA PRO A 354 23.07 -29.13 5.44
C PRO A 354 21.61 -28.87 5.01
N PRO A 355 21.39 -28.22 3.85
CA PRO A 355 20.04 -28.03 3.34
C PRO A 355 19.33 -29.38 3.33
N ASN A 356 18.18 -29.50 3.98
CA ASN A 356 17.41 -30.74 3.98
C ASN A 356 16.98 -31.05 2.54
N MET A 357 17.66 -32.01 1.94
CA MET A 357 17.66 -32.32 0.51
C MET A 357 16.34 -32.89 0.00
N ASN A 358 15.54 -33.42 0.93
CA ASN A 358 14.25 -34.06 0.64
C ASN A 358 13.05 -33.15 1.02
N SER A 359 13.30 -31.95 1.56
CA SER A 359 12.20 -31.05 1.91
C SER A 359 11.70 -30.32 0.68
N THR A 360 10.39 -30.31 0.50
CA THR A 360 9.71 -29.42 -0.43
C THR A 360 10.12 -27.99 -0.13
N PRO A 361 10.41 -27.14 -1.14
CA PRO A 361 10.70 -25.73 -0.92
C PRO A 361 9.63 -25.06 -0.05
N ALA A 362 10.05 -24.17 0.85
CA ALA A 362 9.09 -23.35 1.58
C ALA A 362 8.30 -22.52 0.58
N LEU A 363 6.97 -22.50 0.70
CA LEU A 363 6.05 -21.97 -0.31
C LEU A 363 5.06 -21.00 0.33
N TYR A 364 4.83 -19.88 -0.36
CA TYR A 364 3.77 -18.92 -0.06
C TYR A 364 3.05 -18.52 -1.34
N HIS A 365 1.71 -18.47 -1.32
CA HIS A 365 0.90 -18.04 -2.46
C HIS A 365 0.35 -16.63 -2.24
N LYS A 366 0.52 -15.78 -3.26
CA LYS A 366 -0.01 -14.41 -3.30
C LYS A 366 -1.51 -14.40 -3.00
N SER A 367 -1.95 -13.47 -2.17
CA SER A 367 -3.33 -13.46 -1.70
C SER A 367 -4.04 -12.11 -1.85
N LYS A 368 -3.29 -11.03 -2.08
CA LYS A 368 -3.84 -9.76 -2.58
C LYS A 368 -3.59 -9.67 -4.07
N LEU A 369 -4.59 -10.09 -4.83
CA LEU A 369 -4.53 -10.18 -6.30
C LEU A 369 -4.91 -8.86 -6.95
N VAL A 370 -4.26 -8.56 -8.08
CA VAL A 370 -4.53 -7.36 -8.87
C VAL A 370 -5.85 -7.52 -9.64
N ILE A 371 -6.75 -6.56 -9.47
CA ILE A 371 -8.07 -6.55 -10.11
C ILE A 371 -7.92 -6.44 -11.62
N GLY A 372 -8.70 -7.24 -12.36
CA GLY A 372 -8.74 -7.24 -13.82
C GLY A 372 -7.58 -7.97 -14.48
N VAL A 373 -6.55 -8.33 -13.72
CA VAL A 373 -5.37 -9.08 -14.21
C VAL A 373 -5.32 -10.47 -13.58
N GLU A 374 -5.25 -10.53 -12.25
CA GLU A 374 -5.11 -11.78 -11.48
C GLU A 374 -6.43 -12.26 -10.87
N LYS A 375 -7.39 -11.35 -10.70
CA LYS A 375 -8.76 -11.68 -10.25
C LYS A 375 -9.82 -10.85 -10.97
N LEU A 376 -10.99 -11.45 -11.17
CA LEU A 376 -12.21 -10.76 -11.54
C LEU A 376 -12.98 -10.41 -10.26
N PRO A 377 -13.25 -9.12 -9.96
CA PRO A 377 -14.00 -8.75 -8.77
C PRO A 377 -15.47 -9.19 -8.93
N TYR A 378 -16.07 -9.66 -7.84
CA TYR A 378 -17.48 -10.11 -7.82
C TYR A 378 -17.85 -10.95 -9.05
N PRO A 379 -17.27 -12.15 -9.25
CA PRO A 379 -17.44 -12.92 -10.49
C PRO A 379 -18.91 -13.17 -10.87
N MET A 380 -19.81 -13.29 -9.88
CA MET A 380 -21.26 -13.46 -10.11
C MET A 380 -21.89 -12.28 -10.86
N VAL A 381 -21.32 -11.07 -10.70
CA VAL A 381 -21.82 -9.84 -11.35
C VAL A 381 -21.08 -9.56 -12.65
N PHE A 382 -19.76 -9.72 -12.64
CA PHE A 382 -18.91 -9.26 -13.72
C PHE A 382 -18.58 -10.33 -14.79
N ASN A 383 -18.93 -11.60 -14.59
CA ASN A 383 -18.68 -12.65 -15.60
C ASN A 383 -19.22 -12.31 -16.99
N ALA A 384 -20.38 -11.63 -17.05
CA ALA A 384 -20.99 -11.25 -18.33
C ALA A 384 -20.14 -10.24 -19.14
N ILE A 385 -19.33 -9.43 -18.47
CA ILE A 385 -18.48 -8.41 -19.08
C ILE A 385 -16.98 -8.70 -18.89
N ALA A 386 -16.64 -9.88 -18.37
CA ALA A 386 -15.27 -10.27 -18.05
C ALA A 386 -14.32 -10.09 -19.24
N ARG A 387 -14.75 -10.49 -20.45
CA ARG A 387 -13.98 -10.36 -21.70
C ARG A 387 -13.58 -8.93 -22.05
N TRP A 388 -14.28 -7.92 -21.50
CA TRP A 388 -13.99 -6.51 -21.74
C TRP A 388 -13.09 -5.89 -20.67
N ILE A 389 -13.00 -6.53 -19.50
CA ILE A 389 -12.29 -6.02 -18.31
C ILE A 389 -10.97 -6.75 -18.09
N SER A 390 -10.89 -8.03 -18.46
CA SER A 390 -9.68 -8.84 -18.28
C SER A 390 -8.61 -8.45 -19.30
N VAL A 391 -7.36 -8.38 -18.84
CA VAL A 391 -6.19 -8.10 -19.65
C VAL A 391 -5.27 -9.30 -19.62
N ASP A 392 -4.81 -9.73 -20.78
CA ASP A 392 -3.79 -10.76 -20.88
C ASP A 392 -2.41 -10.15 -20.68
N LEU A 393 -1.81 -10.40 -19.54
CA LEU A 393 -0.43 -10.03 -19.23
C LEU A 393 0.47 -11.29 -19.28
N GLY A 394 0.66 -11.83 -20.49
CA GLY A 394 1.63 -12.90 -20.72
C GLY A 394 1.24 -14.26 -20.14
N GLY A 395 0.00 -14.71 -20.37
CA GLY A 395 -0.44 -16.08 -20.05
C GLY A 395 -0.92 -16.30 -18.62
N MET A 396 -1.04 -15.26 -17.80
CA MET A 396 -1.60 -15.33 -16.45
C MET A 396 -2.98 -14.66 -16.36
N THR A 397 -3.83 -14.92 -17.34
CA THR A 397 -5.23 -14.45 -17.33
C THR A 397 -6.12 -15.45 -16.61
N GLY A 398 -6.85 -14.97 -15.63
CA GLY A 398 -7.84 -15.77 -14.93
C GLY A 398 -7.88 -15.48 -13.44
N GLN A 399 -8.69 -16.26 -12.75
CA GLN A 399 -8.76 -16.18 -11.29
C GLN A 399 -7.64 -17.04 -10.69
N LEU A 400 -6.57 -16.40 -10.23
CA LEU A 400 -5.52 -17.10 -9.51
C LEU A 400 -6.03 -17.55 -8.14
N GLY A 401 -5.45 -18.65 -7.64
CA GLY A 401 -5.65 -19.10 -6.28
C GLY A 401 -4.98 -18.19 -5.26
N THR A 402 -5.46 -18.24 -4.03
CA THR A 402 -4.95 -17.46 -2.90
C THR A 402 -4.71 -18.35 -1.69
N GLN A 403 -3.89 -17.89 -0.77
CA GLN A 403 -3.62 -18.54 0.51
C GLN A 403 -4.28 -17.76 1.65
N ALA A 404 -4.94 -18.45 2.58
CA ALA A 404 -5.63 -17.80 3.70
C ALA A 404 -4.67 -17.20 4.73
N GLU A 405 -3.59 -17.91 5.04
CA GLU A 405 -2.65 -17.54 6.09
C GLU A 405 -1.48 -16.70 5.58
N ARG A 406 -0.94 -15.84 6.45
CA ARG A 406 0.26 -15.04 6.21
C ARG A 406 1.46 -15.77 6.78
N THR A 407 1.95 -16.77 6.04
CA THR A 407 3.03 -17.65 6.49
C THR A 407 4.38 -17.06 6.07
N PRO A 408 5.25 -16.64 7.02
CA PRO A 408 6.62 -16.27 6.70
C PRO A 408 7.41 -17.49 6.22
N LEU A 409 8.35 -17.26 5.30
CA LEU A 409 9.29 -18.30 4.89
C LEU A 409 10.43 -18.39 5.91
N MET A 410 10.69 -19.60 6.41
CA MET A 410 11.82 -19.90 7.29
C MET A 410 13.08 -20.07 6.42
N MET A 411 14.07 -19.19 6.60
CA MET A 411 15.27 -19.13 5.77
C MET A 411 16.56 -19.48 6.55
N GLY A 412 16.43 -20.14 7.71
CA GLY A 412 17.54 -20.60 8.54
C GLY A 412 17.64 -19.89 9.87
N TRP A 413 18.81 -20.00 10.50
CA TRP A 413 19.10 -19.47 11.82
C TRP A 413 20.30 -18.54 11.78
N ILE A 414 20.27 -17.47 12.55
CA ILE A 414 21.34 -16.47 12.65
C ILE A 414 21.83 -16.41 14.08
N SER A 415 23.15 -16.35 14.28
CA SER A 415 23.76 -16.07 15.57
C SER A 415 23.36 -14.68 16.05
N LYS A 416 22.93 -14.57 17.30
CA LYS A 416 22.60 -13.28 17.91
C LYS A 416 23.85 -12.42 18.15
N ASP A 417 24.97 -13.09 18.42
CA ASP A 417 26.28 -12.47 18.50
C ASP A 417 27.26 -13.16 17.52
N PRO A 418 27.58 -12.55 16.38
CA PRO A 418 28.49 -13.12 15.40
C PRO A 418 29.93 -13.20 15.87
N PHE A 419 30.29 -12.54 16.97
CA PHE A 419 31.64 -12.52 17.56
C PHE A 419 31.78 -13.42 18.80
N ALA A 420 30.68 -14.02 19.30
CA ALA A 420 30.75 -14.92 20.44
C ALA A 420 31.54 -16.18 20.12
N GLN A 421 32.62 -16.40 20.86
CA GLN A 421 33.33 -17.69 20.87
C GLN A 421 32.52 -18.68 21.72
N GLY A 422 31.69 -19.52 21.06
CA GLY A 422 30.90 -20.52 21.74
C GLY A 422 29.45 -20.61 21.24
N ARG A 423 28.55 -21.27 22.02
CA ARG A 423 27.13 -21.35 21.71
C ARG A 423 26.45 -20.01 21.94
N SER A 424 26.42 -19.16 20.91
CA SER A 424 25.57 -17.95 20.95
C SER A 424 24.10 -18.34 20.76
N GLU A 425 23.19 -17.58 21.38
CA GLU A 425 21.76 -17.68 21.13
C GLU A 425 21.48 -17.49 19.63
N ARG A 426 20.72 -18.40 19.04
CA ARG A 426 20.36 -18.35 17.62
C ARG A 426 18.91 -17.92 17.46
N ILE A 427 18.67 -17.04 16.52
CA ILE A 427 17.32 -16.58 16.17
C ILE A 427 16.93 -17.10 14.79
N PRO A 428 15.66 -17.49 14.58
CA PRO A 428 15.20 -17.88 13.27
C PRO A 428 15.14 -16.68 12.31
N LEU A 429 15.58 -16.84 11.08
CA LEU A 429 15.31 -15.90 10.00
C LEU A 429 13.96 -16.24 9.38
N LYS A 430 12.95 -15.47 9.68
CA LYS A 430 11.60 -15.58 9.12
C LYS A 430 11.30 -14.37 8.25
N VAL A 431 11.16 -14.59 6.95
CA VAL A 431 10.99 -13.54 5.95
C VAL A 431 9.53 -13.48 5.50
N ALA A 432 8.94 -12.29 5.54
CA ALA A 432 7.60 -12.02 4.99
C ALA A 432 7.68 -11.88 3.46
N PRO A 433 7.15 -12.83 2.67
CA PRO A 433 7.25 -12.82 1.21
C PRO A 433 6.10 -12.02 0.58
N MET A 434 6.17 -10.71 0.60
CA MET A 434 5.16 -9.87 -0.04
C MET A 434 5.38 -9.84 -1.56
N ILE A 435 4.37 -10.25 -2.32
CA ILE A 435 4.44 -10.25 -3.78
C ILE A 435 3.74 -9.02 -4.33
N CYS A 436 4.52 -8.09 -4.91
CA CYS A 436 4.04 -6.93 -5.67
C CYS A 436 2.98 -6.11 -4.90
N TYR A 437 1.75 -6.15 -5.36
CA TYR A 437 0.59 -5.42 -4.85
C TYR A 437 0.30 -5.64 -3.36
N GLU A 438 0.71 -6.76 -2.78
CA GLU A 438 0.53 -7.05 -1.35
C GLU A 438 1.20 -6.01 -0.45
N SER A 439 2.30 -5.41 -0.91
CA SER A 439 3.07 -4.41 -0.16
C SER A 439 2.31 -3.10 0.10
N ILE A 440 1.17 -2.86 -0.56
CA ILE A 440 0.32 -1.68 -0.36
C ILE A 440 -0.51 -1.80 0.93
N PHE A 441 -0.82 -3.01 1.38
CA PHE A 441 -1.75 -3.28 2.47
C PHE A 441 -1.04 -3.44 3.82
N GLY A 442 -1.04 -2.39 4.66
CA GLY A 442 -0.31 -2.38 5.93
C GLY A 442 -0.77 -3.44 6.93
N ALA A 443 -2.07 -3.56 7.16
CA ALA A 443 -2.62 -4.57 8.09
C ALA A 443 -2.40 -6.01 7.59
N TYR A 444 -2.36 -6.20 6.27
CA TYR A 444 -2.01 -7.48 5.65
C TYR A 444 -0.56 -7.86 5.96
N CYS A 445 0.37 -6.92 5.81
CA CYS A 445 1.78 -7.12 6.18
C CYS A 445 1.95 -7.45 7.66
N GLY A 446 1.15 -6.83 8.54
CA GLY A 446 1.11 -7.11 9.98
C GLY A 446 0.81 -8.58 10.30
N GLY A 447 0.04 -9.27 9.46
CA GLY A 447 -0.22 -10.70 9.61
C GLY A 447 1.05 -11.56 9.55
N PHE A 448 2.00 -11.25 8.68
CA PHE A 448 3.29 -11.96 8.65
C PHE A 448 4.12 -11.68 9.91
N VAL A 449 4.10 -10.43 10.39
CA VAL A 449 4.85 -10.05 11.60
C VAL A 449 4.27 -10.74 12.84
N ASN A 450 2.95 -10.85 12.95
CA ASN A 450 2.29 -11.58 14.03
C ASN A 450 2.60 -13.09 13.98
N ASN A 451 2.91 -13.63 12.79
CA ASN A 451 3.38 -15.01 12.60
C ASN A 451 4.91 -15.14 12.72
N GLY A 452 5.57 -14.09 13.22
CA GLY A 452 6.97 -14.10 13.61
C GLY A 452 7.96 -13.64 12.54
N ALA A 453 7.52 -13.00 11.44
CA ALA A 453 8.44 -12.42 10.47
C ALA A 453 9.29 -11.31 11.11
N ASN A 454 10.61 -11.38 10.90
CA ASN A 454 11.57 -10.40 11.39
C ASN A 454 12.29 -9.62 10.29
N LEU A 455 12.03 -9.97 9.03
CA LEU A 455 12.45 -9.25 7.83
C LEU A 455 11.30 -9.22 6.83
N LEU A 456 11.13 -8.13 6.10
CA LEU A 456 10.20 -8.02 4.99
C LEU A 456 10.94 -8.24 3.67
N ALA A 457 10.30 -8.89 2.70
CA ALA A 457 10.79 -8.98 1.35
C ALA A 457 9.67 -8.65 0.36
N VAL A 458 9.93 -7.73 -0.57
CA VAL A 458 9.03 -7.43 -1.67
C VAL A 458 9.64 -7.95 -2.96
N MET A 459 8.90 -8.82 -3.64
CA MET A 459 9.23 -9.31 -4.97
C MET A 459 8.24 -8.72 -5.96
N THR A 460 8.71 -7.99 -6.97
CA THR A 460 7.81 -7.28 -7.88
C THR A 460 8.32 -7.25 -9.31
N ASN A 461 7.40 -6.92 -10.23
CA ASN A 461 7.69 -6.61 -11.62
C ASN A 461 6.94 -5.34 -12.02
N ASP A 462 7.52 -4.18 -11.73
CA ASP A 462 6.91 -2.88 -12.04
C ASP A 462 6.98 -2.56 -13.55
N GLY A 463 7.66 -3.38 -14.35
CA GLY A 463 7.82 -3.21 -15.80
C GLY A 463 6.51 -3.16 -16.58
N TRP A 464 5.42 -3.72 -16.02
CA TRP A 464 4.09 -3.66 -16.61
C TRP A 464 3.57 -2.24 -16.86
N TRP A 465 4.03 -1.28 -16.06
CA TRP A 465 3.59 0.12 -16.13
C TRP A 465 4.52 1.02 -16.94
N GLY A 466 5.65 0.49 -17.42
CA GLY A 466 6.70 1.30 -18.02
C GLY A 466 7.34 2.28 -17.03
N GLU A 467 8.18 3.17 -17.53
CA GLU A 467 8.79 4.23 -16.72
C GLU A 467 7.77 5.34 -16.45
N THR A 468 6.92 5.14 -15.44
CA THR A 468 5.83 6.04 -15.05
C THR A 468 5.87 6.32 -13.54
N ASP A 469 4.95 7.14 -13.04
CA ASP A 469 4.83 7.40 -11.60
C ASP A 469 4.46 6.15 -10.79
N GLY A 470 3.85 5.15 -11.42
CA GLY A 470 3.38 3.93 -10.75
C GLY A 470 4.46 3.19 -9.97
N HIS A 471 5.64 2.98 -10.54
CA HIS A 471 6.73 2.29 -9.87
C HIS A 471 7.33 3.10 -8.72
N ARG A 472 7.35 4.44 -8.83
CA ARG A 472 7.83 5.34 -7.76
C ARG A 472 6.85 5.37 -6.60
N GLN A 473 5.55 5.45 -6.89
CA GLN A 473 4.49 5.35 -5.87
C GLN A 473 4.52 4.00 -5.17
N HIS A 474 4.66 2.91 -5.91
CA HIS A 474 4.74 1.56 -5.35
C HIS A 474 5.91 1.38 -4.39
N LEU A 475 7.11 1.92 -4.74
CA LEU A 475 8.26 1.92 -3.84
C LEU A 475 7.99 2.77 -2.58
N ALA A 476 7.43 3.98 -2.75
CA ALA A 476 7.11 4.87 -1.64
C ALA A 476 6.12 4.23 -0.67
N TYR A 477 5.10 3.53 -1.17
CA TYR A 477 4.12 2.86 -0.32
C TYR A 477 4.68 1.59 0.34
N ALA A 478 5.56 0.86 -0.33
CA ALA A 478 6.23 -0.29 0.26
C ALA A 478 7.08 0.10 1.49
N ARG A 479 7.80 1.24 1.44
CA ARG A 479 8.61 1.72 2.58
C ARG A 479 7.78 2.05 3.83
N LEU A 480 6.50 2.40 3.68
CA LEU A 480 5.60 2.60 4.82
C LEU A 480 5.47 1.34 5.68
N ARG A 481 5.54 0.17 5.07
CA ARG A 481 5.49 -1.13 5.78
C ARG A 481 6.65 -1.27 6.75
N CYS A 482 7.83 -0.71 6.42
CA CYS A 482 8.98 -0.73 7.33
C CYS A 482 8.67 0.05 8.62
N ILE A 483 8.05 1.22 8.50
CA ILE A 483 7.67 2.07 9.63
C ILE A 483 6.56 1.42 10.47
N GLU A 484 5.48 1.00 9.81
CA GLU A 484 4.32 0.37 10.44
C GLU A 484 4.66 -0.89 11.23
N GLN A 485 5.54 -1.71 10.66
CA GLN A 485 5.89 -3.02 11.20
C GLN A 485 7.22 -3.02 11.99
N ARG A 486 7.97 -1.94 11.95
CA ARG A 486 9.35 -1.84 12.48
C ARG A 486 10.22 -3.00 12.02
N ARG A 487 10.19 -3.27 10.71
CA ARG A 487 11.00 -4.29 10.04
C ARG A 487 11.79 -3.68 8.90
N SER A 488 13.03 -4.10 8.76
CA SER A 488 13.80 -3.81 7.54
C SER A 488 13.21 -4.57 6.35
N MET A 489 13.45 -4.06 5.14
CA MET A 489 12.89 -4.63 3.91
C MET A 489 13.97 -4.79 2.85
N ILE A 490 13.97 -5.94 2.18
CA ILE A 490 14.62 -6.15 0.90
C ILE A 490 13.58 -6.12 -0.21
N ARG A 491 13.74 -5.22 -1.18
CA ARG A 491 12.87 -5.12 -2.36
C ARG A 491 13.65 -5.51 -3.61
N SER A 492 13.20 -6.55 -4.28
CA SER A 492 13.73 -7.03 -5.57
C SER A 492 12.69 -6.78 -6.66
N ALA A 493 13.05 -5.96 -7.64
CA ALA A 493 12.22 -5.63 -8.79
C ALA A 493 12.84 -6.22 -10.07
N ASN A 494 12.04 -6.82 -10.95
CA ASN A 494 12.53 -7.25 -12.26
C ASN A 494 12.96 -6.04 -13.10
N THR A 495 12.00 -5.21 -13.49
CA THR A 495 12.18 -3.86 -14.00
C THR A 495 11.46 -2.94 -13.03
N GLY A 496 12.13 -1.95 -12.51
CA GLY A 496 11.60 -1.11 -11.42
C GLY A 496 12.75 -0.51 -10.62
N ILE A 497 12.52 -0.30 -9.33
CA ILE A 497 13.54 0.15 -8.39
C ILE A 497 13.70 -0.91 -7.30
N SER A 498 14.86 -1.56 -7.27
CA SER A 498 15.25 -2.44 -6.16
C SER A 498 15.84 -1.60 -5.04
N ALA A 499 15.60 -2.00 -3.78
CA ALA A 499 16.01 -1.22 -2.62
C ALA A 499 16.24 -2.09 -1.38
N LEU A 500 17.14 -1.63 -0.53
CA LEU A 500 17.24 -2.02 0.87
C LEU A 500 16.72 -0.87 1.72
N ILE A 501 15.77 -1.14 2.63
CA ILE A 501 15.08 -0.13 3.43
C ILE A 501 15.19 -0.52 4.91
N ASP A 502 15.56 0.42 5.76
CA ASP A 502 15.64 0.18 7.20
C ASP A 502 14.25 0.21 7.86
N HIS A 503 14.18 -0.17 9.12
CA HIS A 503 12.94 -0.22 9.91
C HIS A 503 12.32 1.18 10.20
N ARG A 504 13.01 2.28 9.85
CA ARG A 504 12.51 3.66 9.93
C ARG A 504 11.95 4.14 8.59
N GLY A 505 12.05 3.31 7.54
CA GLY A 505 11.65 3.66 6.18
C GLY A 505 12.72 4.41 5.39
N GLU A 506 13.98 4.46 5.86
CA GLU A 506 15.08 5.09 5.13
C GLU A 506 15.73 4.11 4.15
N PHE A 507 16.13 4.62 3.00
CA PHE A 507 16.87 3.83 2.03
C PHE A 507 18.31 3.60 2.51
N VAL A 508 18.71 2.33 2.57
CA VAL A 508 20.10 1.92 2.82
C VAL A 508 20.88 1.93 1.50
N ASP A 509 20.28 1.37 0.45
CA ASP A 509 20.81 1.37 -0.91
C ASP A 509 19.69 1.14 -1.93
N THR A 510 19.90 1.57 -3.18
CA THR A 510 18.91 1.49 -4.26
C THR A 510 19.54 1.28 -5.62
N LEU A 511 18.85 0.54 -6.50
CA LEU A 511 19.16 0.45 -7.92
C LEU A 511 17.98 0.97 -8.74
N GLY A 512 18.23 2.02 -9.51
CA GLY A 512 17.19 2.72 -10.27
C GLY A 512 16.57 1.91 -11.41
N TRP A 513 15.50 2.46 -11.98
CA TRP A 513 14.75 1.92 -13.10
C TRP A 513 15.65 1.59 -14.31
N GLY A 514 15.32 0.50 -15.02
CA GLY A 514 15.93 0.14 -16.30
C GLY A 514 17.39 -0.33 -16.22
N ARG A 515 17.93 -0.49 -15.03
CA ARG A 515 19.31 -0.97 -14.81
C ARG A 515 19.30 -2.46 -14.45
N ARG A 516 20.27 -3.21 -14.96
CA ARG A 516 20.57 -4.58 -14.52
C ARG A 516 21.66 -4.53 -13.47
N GLY A 517 21.47 -5.27 -12.37
CA GLY A 517 22.46 -5.33 -11.31
C GLY A 517 21.91 -5.92 -10.02
N VAL A 518 22.57 -5.58 -8.93
CA VAL A 518 22.21 -6.01 -7.59
C VAL A 518 22.23 -4.83 -6.63
N VAL A 519 21.44 -4.92 -5.56
CA VAL A 519 21.53 -4.05 -4.38
C VAL A 519 21.88 -4.94 -3.21
N GLN A 520 22.96 -4.62 -2.49
CA GLN A 520 23.46 -5.46 -1.40
C GLN A 520 23.81 -4.64 -0.16
N GLY A 521 23.68 -5.25 1.00
CA GLY A 521 23.98 -4.59 2.27
C GLY A 521 23.69 -5.47 3.47
N ARG A 522 23.64 -4.85 4.66
CA ARG A 522 23.20 -5.49 5.89
C ARG A 522 21.90 -4.89 6.37
N LEU A 523 20.93 -5.74 6.73
CA LEU A 523 19.68 -5.35 7.31
C LEU A 523 19.53 -5.89 8.73
N GLN A 524 19.01 -5.07 9.63
CA GLN A 524 18.72 -5.43 11.01
C GLN A 524 17.44 -6.27 11.09
N LEU A 525 17.46 -7.28 11.97
CA LEU A 525 16.33 -8.15 12.27
C LEU A 525 15.68 -7.71 13.58
N ARG A 526 14.36 -7.63 13.58
CA ARG A 526 13.58 -7.24 14.75
C ARG A 526 12.44 -8.20 14.98
N ASN A 527 12.18 -8.56 16.24
CA ASN A 527 11.15 -9.55 16.58
C ASN A 527 9.91 -8.92 17.24
N GLU A 528 10.04 -7.79 17.93
CA GLU A 528 8.94 -7.17 18.67
C GLU A 528 7.89 -6.58 17.71
N PRO A 529 6.62 -7.01 17.79
CA PRO A 529 5.57 -6.45 16.97
C PRO A 529 5.15 -5.06 17.48
N THR A 530 4.86 -4.15 16.55
CA THR A 530 4.30 -2.82 16.83
C THR A 530 2.84 -2.91 17.31
N LEU A 531 2.30 -1.82 17.86
CA LEU A 531 0.87 -1.75 18.18
C LEU A 531 0.01 -1.96 16.93
N TYR A 532 0.42 -1.35 15.80
CA TYR A 532 -0.28 -1.54 14.53
C TYR A 532 -0.22 -3.00 14.03
N ALA A 533 0.92 -3.67 14.15
CA ALA A 533 1.02 -5.09 13.82
C ALA A 533 0.04 -5.93 14.65
N LYS A 534 0.00 -5.70 15.97
CA LYS A 534 -0.84 -6.47 16.92
C LYS A 534 -2.35 -6.26 16.69
N TYR A 535 -2.76 -5.01 16.56
CA TYR A 535 -4.18 -4.64 16.59
C TYR A 535 -4.75 -4.27 15.22
N GLY A 536 -3.90 -4.10 14.20
CA GLY A 536 -4.29 -3.65 12.86
C GLY A 536 -4.88 -2.25 12.87
N ASP A 537 -5.75 -1.97 11.92
CA ASP A 537 -6.36 -0.65 11.72
C ASP A 537 -7.51 -0.40 12.72
N VAL A 538 -7.15 0.00 13.94
CA VAL A 538 -8.10 0.36 15.01
C VAL A 538 -8.88 1.62 14.64
N LEU A 539 -8.21 2.63 14.04
CA LEU A 539 -8.85 3.90 13.68
C LEU A 539 -9.95 3.69 12.64
N GLY A 540 -9.69 2.87 11.63
CA GLY A 540 -10.69 2.53 10.62
C GLY A 540 -11.90 1.80 11.22
N ARG A 541 -11.68 0.83 12.13
CA ARG A 541 -12.78 0.12 12.83
C ARG A 541 -13.64 1.05 13.67
N LEU A 542 -13.00 1.92 14.48
CA LEU A 542 -13.72 2.91 15.28
C LEU A 542 -14.51 3.89 14.40
N SER A 543 -13.91 4.30 13.28
CA SER A 543 -14.55 5.19 12.32
C SER A 543 -15.78 4.56 11.67
N CYS A 544 -15.78 3.26 11.41
CA CYS A 544 -16.98 2.54 10.97
C CYS A 544 -18.09 2.60 12.02
N VAL A 545 -17.75 2.37 13.30
CA VAL A 545 -18.73 2.45 14.40
C VAL A 545 -19.33 3.86 14.49
N PHE A 546 -18.50 4.91 14.50
CA PHE A 546 -19.00 6.29 14.55
C PHE A 546 -19.83 6.66 13.33
N THR A 547 -19.44 6.22 12.13
CA THR A 547 -20.22 6.48 10.91
C THR A 547 -21.61 5.86 11.00
N VAL A 548 -21.71 4.60 11.46
CA VAL A 548 -22.99 3.93 11.65
C VAL A 548 -23.83 4.63 12.72
N LEU A 549 -23.23 4.99 13.86
CA LEU A 549 -23.93 5.71 14.93
C LEU A 549 -24.49 7.06 14.45
N PHE A 550 -23.70 7.84 13.70
CA PHE A 550 -24.18 9.06 13.07
C PHE A 550 -25.34 8.80 12.11
N GLY A 551 -25.22 7.78 11.24
CA GLY A 551 -26.27 7.38 10.31
C GLY A 551 -27.59 7.06 11.02
N LEU A 552 -27.55 6.28 12.10
CA LEU A 552 -28.73 5.90 12.89
C LEU A 552 -29.34 7.11 13.63
N LEU A 553 -28.53 7.87 14.36
CA LEU A 553 -29.02 9.00 15.18
C LEU A 553 -29.68 10.08 14.32
N TYR A 554 -29.06 10.41 13.18
CA TYR A 554 -29.58 11.47 12.30
C TYR A 554 -30.63 10.96 11.33
N GLY A 555 -30.56 9.71 10.91
CA GLY A 555 -31.60 9.05 10.12
C GLY A 555 -32.93 9.01 10.87
N VAL A 556 -32.93 8.56 12.14
CA VAL A 556 -34.13 8.55 12.99
C VAL A 556 -34.68 9.99 13.17
N ARG A 557 -33.85 10.98 13.43
CA ARG A 557 -34.28 12.38 13.56
C ARG A 557 -34.92 12.92 12.28
N ALA A 558 -34.34 12.62 11.12
CA ALA A 558 -34.89 13.03 9.83
C ALA A 558 -36.28 12.40 9.58
N LEU A 559 -36.46 11.12 9.92
CA LEU A 559 -37.74 10.42 9.81
C LEU A 559 -38.79 11.02 10.75
N MET A 560 -38.44 11.35 12.00
CA MET A 560 -39.37 11.97 12.96
C MET A 560 -39.78 13.38 12.51
N LYS A 561 -38.86 14.17 11.96
CA LYS A 561 -39.16 15.53 11.46
C LYS A 561 -40.07 15.53 10.24
N ASN A 562 -40.05 14.51 9.41
CA ASN A 562 -40.95 14.36 8.26
C ASN A 562 -42.34 13.86 8.63
N ARG A 563 -42.51 13.34 9.85
CA ARG A 563 -43.82 12.87 10.37
C ARG A 563 -44.53 13.91 11.23
N ALA A 564 -43.84 14.92 11.69
CA ALA A 564 -44.37 16.09 12.37
C ALA A 564 -44.61 17.26 11.40
#